data_cfebac1f71a45de8f91a74d59cf230f6
#
_entry.id   cfebac1f71a45de8f91a74d59cf230f6
#
_cell.length_a   1.000
_cell.length_b   1.000
_cell.length_c   1.000
_cell.angle_alpha   90.00
_cell.angle_beta   90.00
_cell.angle_gamma   90.00
#
_symmetry.space_group_name_H-M   'P 1'
#
loop_
_entity.id
_entity.type
_entity.pdbx_description
1 polymer ?
#
loop_
_entity_poly.entity_id
_entity_poly.type
_entity_poly.pdbx_seq_one_letter_code
_entity_poly.pdbx_strand_id
1 'polypeptide(L)'
;VRGYNDTGVDQYFLYFADGLAFNNLPLYKDESIPEVYRILGEENGFGAQQAFLGYQAYIFNPFSTDENNTEYYSNVEYGQVNHDLDIITKGLHRKTSFNFSALYKNLLHLGVNFNAHKLEYYSDQALFESGQYNESPVYDIEFENSLSSFGQGVSAQFGAILRLKDFRLGLTYDSPQWLTI
;
A
#
# COMPACT_ATOMS: atom_id res chain seq x y z
N VAL A 1 -13.91 5.63 -9.92
CA VAL A 1 -13.97 7.12 -10.07
C VAL A 1 -13.55 7.47 -11.48
N ARG A 2 -14.31 8.35 -12.12
CA ARG A 2 -14.01 8.84 -13.48
C ARG A 2 -13.73 10.34 -13.44
N GLY A 3 -12.75 10.78 -14.20
CA GLY A 3 -12.40 12.20 -14.29
C GLY A 3 -11.58 12.51 -15.52
N TYR A 4 -11.44 13.80 -15.80
CA TYR A 4 -10.53 14.33 -16.80
C TYR A 4 -9.36 15.01 -16.07
N ASN A 5 -8.17 14.85 -16.57
CA ASN A 5 -6.96 15.44 -16.00
C ASN A 5 -6.08 16.00 -17.13
N ASP A 6 -5.29 17.03 -16.81
CA ASP A 6 -4.28 17.60 -17.71
C ASP A 6 -2.90 16.95 -17.50
N THR A 7 -2.83 15.97 -16.61
CA THR A 7 -1.61 15.23 -16.26
C THR A 7 -1.88 13.73 -16.40
N GLY A 8 -1.11 13.07 -17.26
CA GLY A 8 -1.22 11.63 -17.50
C GLY A 8 -0.44 10.80 -16.48
N VAL A 9 -0.70 9.50 -16.49
CA VAL A 9 -0.02 8.48 -15.65
C VAL A 9 1.47 8.36 -15.99
N ASP A 10 1.89 8.75 -17.21
CA ASP A 10 3.29 8.82 -17.61
C ASP A 10 4.13 9.69 -16.65
N GLN A 11 3.56 10.79 -16.13
CA GLN A 11 4.23 11.68 -15.20
C GLN A 11 4.52 11.02 -13.83
N TYR A 12 3.68 10.06 -13.42
CA TYR A 12 3.94 9.24 -12.24
C TYR A 12 5.19 8.37 -12.42
N PHE A 13 5.34 7.72 -13.57
CA PHE A 13 6.51 6.89 -13.86
C PHE A 13 7.77 7.72 -14.05
N LEU A 14 7.67 8.85 -14.74
CA LEU A 14 8.77 9.80 -14.91
C LEU A 14 9.27 10.36 -13.58
N TYR A 15 8.38 10.67 -12.65
CA TYR A 15 8.76 11.12 -11.31
C TYR A 15 9.66 10.11 -10.57
N PHE A 16 9.38 8.82 -10.72
CA PHE A 16 10.22 7.79 -10.11
C PHE A 16 11.47 7.46 -10.93
N ALA A 17 11.46 7.73 -12.22
CA ALA A 17 12.63 7.54 -13.08
C ALA A 17 13.66 8.66 -12.91
N ASP A 18 13.23 9.88 -12.56
CA ASP A 18 14.09 11.04 -12.39
C ASP A 18 15.21 10.77 -11.37
N GLY A 19 16.43 10.93 -11.79
CA GLY A 19 17.62 10.67 -10.98
C GLY A 19 18.03 9.18 -10.86
N LEU A 20 17.23 8.22 -11.36
CA LEU A 20 17.59 6.80 -11.40
C LEU A 20 18.50 6.54 -12.61
N ALA A 21 19.62 5.86 -12.41
CA ALA A 21 20.54 5.52 -13.49
C ALA A 21 19.92 4.49 -14.45
N PHE A 22 20.12 4.70 -15.75
CA PHE A 22 19.52 3.90 -16.82
C PHE A 22 19.87 2.40 -16.73
N ASN A 23 21.05 2.03 -16.25
CA ASN A 23 21.43 0.63 -16.06
C ASN A 23 20.48 -0.20 -15.18
N ASN A 24 19.59 0.45 -14.42
CA ASN A 24 18.59 -0.23 -13.58
C ASN A 24 17.29 -0.56 -14.34
N LEU A 25 17.11 -0.08 -15.56
CA LEU A 25 15.83 -0.19 -16.29
C LEU A 25 15.78 -1.30 -17.35
N PRO A 26 16.84 -1.58 -18.14
CA PRO A 26 16.82 -2.63 -19.14
C PRO A 26 16.80 -4.02 -18.51
N LEU A 27 16.16 -4.97 -19.19
CA LEU A 27 16.36 -6.40 -18.93
C LEU A 27 17.62 -6.87 -19.64
N TYR A 28 18.50 -7.53 -18.91
CA TYR A 28 19.65 -8.19 -19.50
C TYR A 28 19.31 -9.64 -19.87
N LYS A 29 20.26 -10.27 -20.60
CA LYS A 29 20.07 -11.65 -21.05
C LYS A 29 19.82 -12.57 -19.87
N ASP A 30 18.81 -13.44 -20.02
CA ASP A 30 18.40 -14.44 -19.04
C ASP A 30 17.68 -13.88 -17.79
N GLU A 31 17.35 -12.58 -17.74
CA GLU A 31 16.53 -11.97 -16.68
C GLU A 31 15.04 -11.97 -17.02
N SER A 32 14.20 -12.01 -16.00
CA SER A 32 12.75 -11.88 -16.12
C SER A 32 12.22 -10.64 -15.41
N ILE A 33 11.12 -10.05 -15.94
CA ILE A 33 10.49 -8.88 -15.32
C ILE A 33 10.18 -9.10 -13.82
N PRO A 34 9.57 -10.22 -13.37
CA PRO A 34 9.27 -10.41 -11.96
C PRO A 34 10.51 -10.49 -11.07
N GLU A 35 11.61 -11.04 -11.58
CA GLU A 35 12.85 -11.19 -10.82
C GLU A 35 13.55 -9.85 -10.65
N VAL A 36 13.74 -9.10 -11.73
CA VAL A 36 14.35 -7.76 -11.69
C VAL A 36 13.50 -6.82 -10.85
N TYR A 37 12.18 -6.85 -11.01
CA TYR A 37 11.24 -6.06 -10.19
C TYR A 37 11.42 -6.32 -8.69
N ARG A 38 11.54 -7.59 -8.29
CA ARG A 38 11.78 -7.96 -6.89
C ARG A 38 13.13 -7.44 -6.38
N ILE A 39 14.20 -7.66 -7.15
CA ILE A 39 15.57 -7.23 -6.79
C ILE A 39 15.62 -5.71 -6.64
N LEU A 40 15.06 -4.97 -7.60
CA LEU A 40 15.00 -3.51 -7.53
C LEU A 40 14.26 -3.02 -6.28
N GLY A 41 13.19 -3.72 -5.87
CA GLY A 41 12.47 -3.38 -4.65
C GLY A 41 13.31 -3.56 -3.39
N GLU A 42 14.13 -4.61 -3.34
CA GLU A 42 15.01 -4.93 -2.21
C GLU A 42 16.22 -3.98 -2.14
N GLU A 43 16.80 -3.62 -3.27
CA GLU A 43 18.05 -2.84 -3.36
C GLU A 43 17.82 -1.33 -3.48
N ASN A 44 16.87 -0.91 -4.29
CA ASN A 44 16.62 0.49 -4.67
C ASN A 44 15.25 1.02 -4.21
N GLY A 45 14.38 0.14 -3.70
CA GLY A 45 13.08 0.49 -3.15
C GLY A 45 11.95 0.64 -4.18
N PHE A 46 10.78 1.00 -3.69
CA PHE A 46 9.54 1.07 -4.47
C PHE A 46 9.63 1.98 -5.69
N GLY A 47 10.30 3.12 -5.59
CA GLY A 47 10.42 4.07 -6.71
C GLY A 47 11.11 3.46 -7.93
N ALA A 48 12.21 2.71 -7.71
CA ALA A 48 12.92 2.03 -8.79
C ALA A 48 12.06 0.94 -9.46
N GLN A 49 11.22 0.24 -8.69
CA GLN A 49 10.25 -0.71 -9.24
C GLN A 49 9.25 -0.02 -10.17
N GLN A 50 8.73 1.14 -9.78
CA GLN A 50 7.78 1.88 -10.61
C GLN A 50 8.44 2.40 -11.90
N ALA A 51 9.62 2.96 -11.80
CA ALA A 51 10.40 3.39 -12.97
C ALA A 51 10.66 2.22 -13.93
N PHE A 52 11.07 1.08 -13.39
CA PHE A 52 11.29 -0.12 -14.20
C PHE A 52 10.02 -0.56 -14.95
N LEU A 53 8.86 -0.61 -14.29
CA LEU A 53 7.59 -0.94 -14.94
C LEU A 53 7.23 0.04 -16.04
N GLY A 54 7.37 1.34 -15.79
CA GLY A 54 7.11 2.38 -16.80
C GLY A 54 8.00 2.27 -18.02
N TYR A 55 9.28 1.93 -17.83
CA TYR A 55 10.22 1.69 -18.93
C TYR A 55 9.88 0.41 -19.71
N GLN A 56 9.61 -0.70 -19.02
CA GLN A 56 9.24 -1.96 -19.66
C GLN A 56 7.91 -1.89 -20.42
N ALA A 57 6.99 -1.03 -19.96
CA ALA A 57 5.72 -0.74 -20.65
C ALA A 57 5.86 0.31 -21.77
N TYR A 58 7.07 0.79 -22.07
CA TYR A 58 7.33 1.79 -23.10
C TYR A 58 6.63 3.15 -22.86
N ILE A 59 6.32 3.47 -21.63
CA ILE A 59 5.66 4.75 -21.26
C ILE A 59 6.63 5.92 -21.40
N PHE A 60 7.91 5.68 -21.17
CA PHE A 60 8.97 6.67 -21.33
C PHE A 60 10.26 6.05 -21.86
N ASN A 61 11.16 6.89 -22.38
CA ASN A 61 12.49 6.51 -22.84
C ASN A 61 13.58 7.39 -22.22
N PRO A 62 14.83 6.88 -22.14
CA PRO A 62 15.98 7.69 -21.75
C PRO A 62 16.37 8.66 -22.86
N PHE A 63 16.89 9.83 -22.51
CA PHE A 63 17.53 10.74 -23.49
C PHE A 63 18.84 10.18 -24.05
N SER A 64 19.50 9.31 -23.31
CA SER A 64 20.73 8.61 -23.72
C SER A 64 20.72 7.18 -23.18
N THR A 65 21.28 6.25 -23.94
CA THR A 65 21.50 4.85 -23.53
C THR A 65 22.79 4.65 -22.74
N ASP A 66 23.44 5.73 -22.30
CA ASP A 66 24.56 5.65 -21.36
C ASP A 66 24.08 5.06 -20.01
N GLU A 67 24.85 4.14 -19.46
CA GLU A 67 24.50 3.46 -18.20
C GLU A 67 24.24 4.40 -17.02
N ASN A 68 24.88 5.58 -17.03
CA ASN A 68 24.74 6.60 -15.99
C ASN A 68 23.71 7.69 -16.36
N ASN A 69 22.99 7.57 -17.47
CA ASN A 69 21.95 8.52 -17.80
C ASN A 69 20.86 8.51 -16.74
N THR A 70 20.39 9.69 -16.36
CA THR A 70 19.35 9.88 -15.34
C THR A 70 18.18 10.73 -15.84
N GLU A 71 18.18 11.08 -17.13
CA GLU A 71 17.18 11.93 -17.75
C GLU A 71 16.30 11.14 -18.71
N TYR A 72 14.98 11.36 -18.64
CA TYR A 72 13.97 10.60 -19.37
C TYR A 72 12.91 11.53 -19.96
N TYR A 73 12.24 11.06 -21.01
CA TYR A 73 11.12 11.75 -21.64
C TYR A 73 9.94 10.82 -21.85
N SER A 74 8.72 11.37 -21.81
CA SER A 74 7.48 10.62 -22.05
C SER A 74 7.36 10.21 -23.52
N ASN A 75 6.85 9.01 -23.75
CA ASN A 75 6.38 8.54 -25.06
C ASN A 75 4.88 8.82 -25.26
N VAL A 76 4.22 9.44 -24.28
CA VAL A 76 2.79 9.72 -24.31
C VAL A 76 2.57 11.17 -24.73
N GLU A 77 1.79 11.38 -25.80
CA GLU A 77 1.34 12.70 -26.21
C GLU A 77 -0.16 12.86 -25.95
N TYR A 78 -0.54 13.86 -25.16
CA TYR A 78 -1.93 14.12 -24.81
C TYR A 78 -2.19 15.60 -24.54
N GLY A 79 -3.48 16.00 -24.65
CA GLY A 79 -3.95 17.29 -24.16
C GLY A 79 -4.69 17.10 -22.84
N GLN A 80 -5.83 16.44 -22.91
CA GLN A 80 -6.63 16.09 -21.74
C GLN A 80 -6.93 14.60 -21.77
N VAL A 81 -6.54 13.90 -20.70
CA VAL A 81 -6.76 12.46 -20.56
C VAL A 81 -7.96 12.15 -19.68
N ASN A 82 -8.58 11.02 -19.96
CA ASN A 82 -9.69 10.47 -19.19
C ASN A 82 -9.16 9.35 -18.29
N HIS A 83 -9.40 9.47 -16.99
CA HIS A 83 -9.05 8.46 -15.99
C HIS A 83 -10.29 7.73 -15.52
N ASP A 84 -10.23 6.41 -15.50
CA ASP A 84 -11.17 5.52 -14.84
C ASP A 84 -10.44 4.72 -13.77
N LEU A 85 -10.72 5.00 -12.49
CA LEU A 85 -10.05 4.39 -11.35
C LEU A 85 -11.04 3.54 -10.56
N ASP A 86 -10.76 2.25 -10.50
CA ASP A 86 -11.45 1.29 -9.66
C ASP A 86 -10.59 0.88 -8.47
N ILE A 87 -11.15 0.97 -7.26
CA ILE A 87 -10.49 0.55 -6.02
C ILE A 87 -11.42 -0.43 -5.30
N ILE A 88 -10.94 -1.65 -5.13
CA ILE A 88 -11.65 -2.70 -4.39
C ILE A 88 -10.85 -3.02 -3.13
N THR A 89 -11.43 -2.72 -1.98
CA THR A 89 -10.80 -2.98 -0.69
C THR A 89 -11.60 -4.00 0.10
N LYS A 90 -10.93 -5.01 0.64
CA LYS A 90 -11.50 -6.02 1.53
C LYS A 90 -10.63 -6.17 2.76
N GLY A 91 -11.25 -6.29 3.93
CA GLY A 91 -10.50 -6.47 5.17
C GLY A 91 -11.27 -7.28 6.19
N LEU A 92 -10.52 -7.96 7.05
CA LEU A 92 -11.04 -8.71 8.17
C LEU A 92 -10.15 -8.49 9.38
N HIS A 93 -10.75 -8.04 10.48
CA HIS A 93 -10.12 -7.97 11.78
C HIS A 93 -10.86 -8.91 12.74
N ARG A 94 -10.21 -9.97 13.17
CA ARG A 94 -10.70 -10.90 14.19
C ARG A 94 -10.05 -10.59 15.52
N LYS A 95 -10.88 -10.55 16.57
CA LYS A 95 -10.44 -10.42 17.95
C LYS A 95 -10.96 -11.62 18.73
N THR A 96 -10.08 -12.42 19.28
CA THR A 96 -10.41 -13.51 20.22
C THR A 96 -10.03 -13.06 21.60
N SER A 97 -10.98 -13.08 22.53
CA SER A 97 -10.80 -12.57 23.90
C SER A 97 -10.96 -13.68 24.93
N PHE A 98 -10.03 -13.73 25.88
CA PHE A 98 -10.10 -14.55 27.07
C PHE A 98 -10.31 -13.64 28.27
N ASN A 99 -11.46 -13.77 28.92
CA ASN A 99 -11.84 -12.94 30.06
C ASN A 99 -11.73 -13.72 31.37
N PHE A 100 -11.12 -13.08 32.33
CA PHE A 100 -11.10 -13.56 33.74
C PHE A 100 -11.64 -12.47 34.62
N SER A 101 -12.50 -12.85 35.56
CA SER A 101 -13.05 -11.91 36.54
C SER A 101 -13.10 -12.49 37.93
N ALA A 102 -12.95 -11.60 38.90
CA ALA A 102 -12.99 -11.95 40.31
C ALA A 102 -13.80 -10.91 41.11
N LEU A 103 -14.47 -11.38 42.14
CA LEU A 103 -15.17 -10.53 43.08
C LEU A 103 -14.54 -10.68 44.48
N TYR A 104 -14.02 -9.56 44.99
CA TYR A 104 -13.42 -9.53 46.32
C TYR A 104 -14.39 -8.88 47.35
N LYS A 105 -14.70 -9.62 48.41
CA LYS A 105 -15.54 -9.17 49.52
C LYS A 105 -16.88 -8.53 49.12
N ASN A 106 -17.49 -8.97 48.03
CA ASN A 106 -18.70 -8.36 47.45
C ASN A 106 -18.62 -6.85 47.18
N LEU A 107 -17.41 -6.29 47.18
CA LEU A 107 -17.15 -4.88 47.13
C LEU A 107 -16.39 -4.50 45.85
N LEU A 108 -15.34 -5.28 45.50
CA LEU A 108 -14.45 -4.98 44.37
C LEU A 108 -14.57 -6.07 43.31
N HIS A 109 -15.03 -5.67 42.12
CA HIS A 109 -15.00 -6.48 40.92
C HIS A 109 -13.73 -6.16 40.16
N LEU A 110 -12.98 -7.19 39.81
CA LEU A 110 -11.79 -7.08 38.97
C LEU A 110 -11.99 -7.91 37.71
N GLY A 111 -11.56 -7.39 36.60
CA GLY A 111 -11.59 -8.09 35.31
C GLY A 111 -10.30 -7.88 34.52
N VAL A 112 -9.87 -8.92 33.82
CA VAL A 112 -8.80 -8.86 32.89
C VAL A 112 -9.20 -9.57 31.59
N ASN A 113 -8.92 -8.95 30.47
CA ASN A 113 -9.06 -9.50 29.14
C ASN A 113 -7.70 -9.64 28.48
N PHE A 114 -7.41 -10.80 27.92
CA PHE A 114 -6.33 -11.00 26.97
C PHE A 114 -6.93 -11.17 25.58
N ASN A 115 -6.45 -10.38 24.63
CA ASN A 115 -6.98 -10.37 23.28
C ASN A 115 -5.90 -10.82 22.30
N ALA A 116 -6.24 -11.75 21.42
CA ALA A 116 -5.47 -12.10 20.23
C ALA A 116 -6.15 -11.49 19.01
N HIS A 117 -5.37 -10.82 18.18
CA HIS A 117 -5.82 -10.14 16.97
C HIS A 117 -5.28 -10.84 15.73
N LYS A 118 -6.12 -10.95 14.69
CA LYS A 118 -5.71 -11.35 13.35
C LYS A 118 -6.27 -10.33 12.36
N LEU A 119 -5.39 -9.81 11.50
CA LEU A 119 -5.70 -8.85 10.46
C LEU A 119 -5.43 -9.48 9.10
N GLU A 120 -6.35 -9.26 8.18
CA GLU A 120 -6.21 -9.57 6.76
C GLU A 120 -6.72 -8.35 5.98
N TYR A 121 -5.92 -7.82 5.10
CA TYR A 121 -6.26 -6.66 4.29
C TYR A 121 -5.83 -6.89 2.85
N TYR A 122 -6.71 -6.58 1.92
CA TYR A 122 -6.51 -6.66 0.49
C TYR A 122 -6.98 -5.36 -0.15
N SER A 123 -6.20 -4.82 -1.06
CA SER A 123 -6.58 -3.67 -1.86
C SER A 123 -6.12 -3.89 -3.29
N ASP A 124 -7.06 -3.93 -4.21
CA ASP A 124 -6.83 -4.01 -5.65
C ASP A 124 -7.22 -2.67 -6.26
N GLN A 125 -6.32 -2.08 -7.02
CA GLN A 125 -6.51 -0.82 -7.71
C GLN A 125 -6.23 -1.02 -9.19
N ALA A 126 -7.14 -0.61 -10.04
CA ALA A 126 -6.98 -0.58 -11.48
C ALA A 126 -7.24 0.84 -11.98
N LEU A 127 -6.24 1.45 -12.60
CA LEU A 127 -6.34 2.75 -13.25
C LEU A 127 -6.25 2.53 -14.75
N PHE A 128 -7.28 2.93 -15.47
CA PHE A 128 -7.28 2.99 -16.93
C PHE A 128 -7.24 4.45 -17.38
N GLU A 129 -6.25 4.78 -18.19
CA GLU A 129 -6.08 6.08 -18.81
C GLU A 129 -6.27 5.98 -20.32
N SER A 130 -7.02 6.91 -20.89
CA SER A 130 -7.27 7.02 -22.33
C SER A 130 -7.41 8.48 -22.74
N GLY A 131 -7.42 8.73 -24.05
CA GLY A 131 -7.58 10.07 -24.61
C GLY A 131 -6.27 10.69 -25.07
N GLN A 132 -5.21 9.90 -25.21
CA GLN A 132 -3.96 10.27 -25.85
C GLN A 132 -4.22 10.65 -27.30
N TYR A 133 -3.36 11.49 -27.88
CA TYR A 133 -3.47 11.84 -29.28
C TYR A 133 -3.27 10.62 -30.19
N ASN A 134 -3.96 10.60 -31.34
CA ASN A 134 -3.88 9.49 -32.30
C ASN A 134 -2.46 9.23 -32.82
N GLU A 135 -1.57 10.23 -32.71
CA GLU A 135 -0.17 10.17 -33.16
C GLU A 135 0.77 9.76 -32.02
N SER A 136 0.27 9.64 -30.79
CA SER A 136 1.03 9.15 -29.64
C SER A 136 1.48 7.69 -29.86
N PRO A 137 2.71 7.32 -29.57
CA PRO A 137 3.14 5.93 -29.56
C PRO A 137 2.42 5.04 -28.54
N VAL A 138 1.87 5.65 -27.48
CA VAL A 138 1.07 5.00 -26.43
C VAL A 138 -0.36 5.53 -26.54
N TYR A 139 -1.36 4.64 -26.71
CA TYR A 139 -2.77 5.00 -26.91
C TYR A 139 -3.60 4.97 -25.64
N ASP A 140 -3.27 4.08 -24.75
CA ASP A 140 -3.90 3.91 -23.44
C ASP A 140 -2.89 3.32 -22.45
N ILE A 141 -3.17 3.50 -21.17
CA ILE A 141 -2.35 2.94 -20.10
C ILE A 141 -3.30 2.27 -19.10
N GLU A 142 -3.06 0.99 -18.84
CA GLU A 142 -3.68 0.27 -17.75
C GLU A 142 -2.64 -0.02 -16.67
N PHE A 143 -2.89 0.49 -15.45
CA PHE A 143 -2.01 0.32 -14.32
C PHE A 143 -2.75 -0.36 -13.18
N GLU A 144 -2.34 -1.58 -12.86
CA GLU A 144 -2.89 -2.37 -11.77
C GLU A 144 -1.91 -2.44 -10.60
N ASN A 145 -2.44 -2.30 -9.39
CA ASN A 145 -1.67 -2.45 -8.16
C ASN A 145 -2.48 -3.25 -7.13
N SER A 146 -1.90 -4.35 -6.65
CA SER A 146 -2.51 -5.21 -5.64
C SER A 146 -1.67 -5.24 -4.38
N LEU A 147 -2.30 -4.96 -3.24
CA LEU A 147 -1.70 -5.02 -1.93
C LEU A 147 -2.40 -6.08 -1.08
N SER A 148 -1.61 -6.99 -0.52
CA SER A 148 -2.06 -7.94 0.50
C SER A 148 -1.24 -7.75 1.76
N SER A 149 -1.92 -7.55 2.89
CA SER A 149 -1.29 -7.37 4.19
C SER A 149 -1.91 -8.30 5.22
N PHE A 150 -1.06 -8.99 5.98
CA PHE A 150 -1.46 -9.93 7.01
C PHE A 150 -0.80 -9.54 8.32
N GLY A 151 -1.59 -9.44 9.38
CA GLY A 151 -1.08 -9.05 10.69
C GLY A 151 -1.63 -9.96 11.78
N GLN A 152 -0.85 -10.08 12.83
CA GLN A 152 -1.28 -10.72 14.08
C GLN A 152 -0.76 -9.92 15.27
N GLY A 153 -1.47 -10.01 16.38
CA GLY A 153 -1.06 -9.27 17.56
C GLY A 153 -1.81 -9.62 18.82
N VAL A 154 -1.44 -8.93 19.89
CA VAL A 154 -2.03 -9.12 21.21
C VAL A 154 -2.34 -7.77 21.85
N SER A 155 -3.32 -7.77 22.75
CA SER A 155 -3.58 -6.66 23.65
C SER A 155 -4.17 -7.18 24.98
N ALA A 156 -4.16 -6.33 26.00
CA ALA A 156 -4.79 -6.64 27.28
C ALA A 156 -5.68 -5.49 27.72
N GLN A 157 -6.74 -5.82 28.47
CA GLN A 157 -7.62 -4.83 29.09
C GLN A 157 -7.76 -5.18 30.57
N PHE A 158 -7.77 -4.16 31.42
CA PHE A 158 -7.97 -4.30 32.84
C PHE A 158 -9.17 -3.47 33.26
N GLY A 159 -10.03 -4.03 34.09
CA GLY A 159 -11.18 -3.32 34.62
C GLY A 159 -11.32 -3.53 36.12
N ALA A 160 -11.74 -2.50 36.82
CA ALA A 160 -12.07 -2.55 38.22
C ALA A 160 -13.40 -1.80 38.50
N ILE A 161 -14.28 -2.37 39.26
CA ILE A 161 -15.50 -1.70 39.74
C ILE A 161 -15.55 -1.82 41.24
N LEU A 162 -15.48 -0.67 41.91
CA LEU A 162 -15.71 -0.55 43.36
C LEU A 162 -17.19 -0.27 43.61
N ARG A 163 -17.82 -1.14 44.36
CA ARG A 163 -19.24 -1.07 44.67
C ARG A 163 -19.41 -0.58 46.12
N LEU A 164 -19.80 0.67 46.30
CA LEU A 164 -20.12 1.25 47.56
C LEU A 164 -21.65 1.20 47.81
N LYS A 165 -22.08 1.45 49.00
CA LYS A 165 -23.49 1.32 49.39
C LYS A 165 -24.42 2.13 48.48
N ASP A 166 -24.06 3.37 48.19
CA ASP A 166 -24.90 4.34 47.46
C ASP A 166 -24.38 4.68 46.07
N PHE A 167 -23.14 4.30 45.71
CA PHE A 167 -22.58 4.55 44.38
C PHE A 167 -21.54 3.51 43.93
N ARG A 168 -21.21 3.52 42.66
CA ARG A 168 -20.22 2.63 42.05
C ARG A 168 -19.19 3.46 41.30
N LEU A 169 -17.93 3.10 41.45
CA LEU A 169 -16.83 3.66 40.67
C LEU A 169 -16.25 2.58 39.78
N GLY A 170 -16.09 2.88 38.52
CA GLY A 170 -15.46 2.00 37.52
C GLY A 170 -14.22 2.65 36.90
N LEU A 171 -13.20 1.84 36.72
CA LEU A 171 -11.98 2.20 36.01
C LEU A 171 -11.67 1.10 35.00
N THR A 172 -11.31 1.50 33.79
CA THR A 172 -10.82 0.60 32.74
C THR A 172 -9.53 1.12 32.18
N TYR A 173 -8.64 0.21 31.82
CA TYR A 173 -7.40 0.49 31.11
C TYR A 173 -7.26 -0.48 29.94
N ASP A 174 -7.05 0.07 28.75
CA ASP A 174 -6.75 -0.68 27.52
C ASP A 174 -5.27 -0.50 27.19
N SER A 175 -4.55 -1.61 27.05
CA SER A 175 -3.17 -1.57 26.61
C SER A 175 -3.09 -1.17 25.14
N PRO A 176 -1.94 -0.67 24.65
CA PRO A 176 -1.65 -0.64 23.23
C PRO A 176 -1.84 -2.02 22.59
N GLN A 177 -2.14 -2.03 21.29
CA GLN A 177 -2.13 -3.26 20.49
C GLN A 177 -0.72 -3.45 19.93
N TRP A 178 -0.08 -4.56 20.25
CA TRP A 178 1.19 -4.97 19.67
C TRP A 178 0.89 -5.84 18.46
N LEU A 179 1.06 -5.25 17.27
CA LEU A 179 0.79 -5.89 15.98
C LEU A 179 2.10 -6.12 15.23
N THR A 180 2.20 -7.27 14.60
CA THR A 180 3.22 -7.59 13.59
C THR A 180 2.49 -7.76 12.26
N ILE A 181 2.91 -7.03 11.23
CA ILE A 181 2.37 -7.02 9.86
C ILE A 181 3.44 -7.52 8.90
#